data_fed7b8ed8a12cc08721d4d68d191d098
#
_entry.id   fed7b8ed8a12cc08721d4d68d191d098
#
_cell.length_a   1.000
_cell.length_b   1.000
_cell.length_c   1.000
_cell.angle_alpha   90.00
_cell.angle_beta   90.00
_cell.angle_gamma   90.00
#
_symmetry.space_group_name_H-M   'P 1'
#
loop_
_entity.id
_entity.type
_entity.pdbx_description
1 polymer ?
#
loop_
_entity_poly.entity_id
_entity_poly.type
_entity_poly.pdbx_seq_one_letter_code
_entity_poly.pdbx_strand_id
1 'polypeptide(L)'
;YINSPESVDRGYITNEEIHTMMNTDMPDKTHELVRDLFIFSTFTGLAYSDVKNLTEDNLQTFFDGNLWIITRRKKTNTESNIRLLDVPRKIIEKYKGMTRDNKVFPMPSNTTCNKKLKTIAELCGIKSRWTYHVARHSAATTVLLSNGVPIETVSRLLGHTNIKTTQIYAKITAQKISQDMEILSHRLEDMEKNICNAIQ
;
A
#
# COMPACT_ATOMS: atom_id res chain seq x y z
N TYR A 1 -3.16 39.65 4.10
CA TYR A 1 -3.59 38.51 3.28
C TYR A 1 -2.66 37.35 3.64
N ILE A 2 -3.16 36.44 4.46
CA ILE A 2 -2.45 35.21 4.79
C ILE A 2 -2.91 34.21 3.71
N ASN A 3 -2.03 33.91 2.75
CA ASN A 3 -2.24 32.83 1.81
C ASN A 3 -2.31 31.50 2.61
N SER A 4 -3.49 30.90 2.68
CA SER A 4 -3.61 29.52 3.10
C SER A 4 -2.79 28.65 2.13
N PRO A 5 -1.97 27.72 2.63
CA PRO A 5 -1.21 26.87 1.73
C PRO A 5 -2.20 26.10 0.84
N GLU A 6 -2.02 26.24 -0.48
CA GLU A 6 -2.73 25.42 -1.46
C GLU A 6 -2.57 23.96 -1.06
N SER A 7 -3.69 23.24 -0.97
CA SER A 7 -3.70 21.82 -0.70
C SER A 7 -3.03 21.12 -1.89
N VAL A 8 -1.75 20.83 -1.77
CA VAL A 8 -1.02 20.05 -2.75
C VAL A 8 -1.66 18.66 -2.76
N ASP A 9 -2.32 18.31 -3.86
CA ASP A 9 -2.79 16.96 -4.08
C ASP A 9 -1.57 16.03 -4.16
N ARG A 10 -1.22 15.41 -3.03
CA ARG A 10 -0.04 14.56 -2.91
C ARG A 10 -0.17 13.25 -3.68
N GLY A 11 -1.38 12.88 -4.10
CA GLY A 11 -1.67 11.66 -4.82
C GLY A 11 -1.46 10.37 -4.00
N TYR A 12 -1.24 10.46 -2.69
CA TYR A 12 -1.11 9.35 -1.74
C TYR A 12 -1.56 9.75 -0.34
N ILE A 13 -1.93 8.76 0.48
CA ILE A 13 -2.27 8.95 1.89
C ILE A 13 -1.06 8.74 2.80
N THR A 14 -1.03 9.46 3.92
CA THR A 14 0.03 9.35 4.94
C THR A 14 -0.29 8.25 5.96
N ASN A 15 0.69 7.88 6.80
CA ASN A 15 0.47 6.96 7.92
C ASN A 15 -0.59 7.48 8.90
N GLU A 16 -0.57 8.77 9.21
CA GLU A 16 -1.53 9.42 10.10
C GLU A 16 -2.95 9.38 9.51
N GLU A 17 -3.07 9.59 8.20
CA GLU A 17 -4.36 9.50 7.50
C GLU A 17 -4.88 8.06 7.46
N ILE A 18 -4.02 7.05 7.31
CA ILE A 18 -4.39 5.62 7.44
C ILE A 18 -4.93 5.34 8.85
N HIS A 19 -4.23 5.81 9.87
CA HIS A 19 -4.67 5.67 11.26
C HIS A 19 -6.03 6.32 11.50
N THR A 20 -6.20 7.56 11.06
CA THR A 20 -7.47 8.30 11.17
C THR A 20 -8.60 7.53 10.49
N MET A 21 -8.38 7.03 9.27
CA MET A 21 -9.36 6.27 8.50
C MET A 21 -9.79 5.00 9.24
N MET A 22 -8.85 4.28 9.85
CA MET A 22 -9.14 3.04 10.56
C MET A 22 -9.87 3.27 11.88
N ASN A 23 -9.67 4.42 12.53
CA ASN A 23 -10.29 4.77 13.81
C ASN A 23 -11.58 5.61 13.66
N THR A 24 -11.99 5.93 12.44
CA THR A 24 -13.23 6.68 12.17
C THR A 24 -14.37 5.69 11.95
N ASP A 25 -15.47 5.91 12.67
CA ASP A 25 -16.69 5.10 12.49
C ASP A 25 -17.29 5.32 11.11
N MET A 26 -17.65 4.21 10.47
CA MET A 26 -18.25 4.25 9.14
C MET A 26 -19.79 4.27 9.25
N PRO A 27 -20.48 5.05 8.39
CA PRO A 27 -21.94 5.22 8.46
C PRO A 27 -22.72 3.92 8.22
N ASP A 28 -22.19 3.04 7.41
CA ASP A 28 -22.79 1.77 7.03
C ASP A 28 -21.73 0.74 6.60
N LYS A 29 -22.19 -0.50 6.44
CA LYS A 29 -21.32 -1.62 6.03
C LYS A 29 -20.69 -1.48 4.65
N THR A 30 -21.29 -0.71 3.76
CA THR A 30 -20.70 -0.47 2.43
C THR A 30 -19.53 0.51 2.51
N HIS A 31 -19.62 1.55 3.34
CA HIS A 31 -18.48 2.42 3.62
C HIS A 31 -17.36 1.67 4.31
N GLU A 32 -17.70 0.82 5.29
CA GLU A 32 -16.72 -0.03 5.97
C GLU A 32 -16.00 -0.96 4.99
N LEU A 33 -16.73 -1.64 4.11
CA LEU A 33 -16.17 -2.48 3.06
C LEU A 33 -15.23 -1.70 2.15
N VAL A 34 -15.66 -0.53 1.64
CA VAL A 34 -14.84 0.29 0.73
C VAL A 34 -13.58 0.79 1.43
N ARG A 35 -13.67 1.21 2.70
CA ARG A 35 -12.51 1.56 3.52
C ARG A 35 -11.52 0.38 3.59
N ASP A 36 -12.00 -0.79 3.96
CA ASP A 36 -11.16 -1.97 4.14
C ASP A 36 -10.52 -2.42 2.83
N LEU A 37 -11.25 -2.38 1.72
CA LEU A 37 -10.71 -2.67 0.38
C LEU A 37 -9.65 -1.64 -0.05
N PHE A 38 -9.85 -0.37 0.26
CA PHE A 38 -8.88 0.68 0.01
C PHE A 38 -7.59 0.45 0.82
N ILE A 39 -7.71 0.11 2.10
CA ILE A 39 -6.58 -0.25 2.95
C ILE A 39 -5.90 -1.52 2.45
N PHE A 40 -6.65 -2.54 2.05
CA PHE A 40 -6.10 -3.74 1.44
C PHE A 40 -5.21 -3.41 0.22
N SER A 41 -5.69 -2.56 -0.68
CA SER A 41 -4.91 -2.12 -1.83
C SER A 41 -3.72 -1.23 -1.46
N THR A 42 -3.83 -0.46 -0.38
CA THR A 42 -2.72 0.35 0.16
C THR A 42 -1.57 -0.53 0.67
N PHE A 43 -1.87 -1.72 1.20
CA PHE A 43 -0.84 -2.64 1.69
C PHE A 43 -0.38 -3.69 0.67
N THR A 44 -1.10 -3.87 -0.42
CA THR A 44 -0.75 -4.86 -1.46
C THR A 44 -0.31 -4.25 -2.79
N GLY A 45 -0.67 -3.00 -3.04
CA GLY A 45 -0.44 -2.33 -4.32
C GLY A 45 -1.35 -2.78 -5.45
N LEU A 46 -2.31 -3.68 -5.19
CA LEU A 46 -3.25 -4.15 -6.20
C LEU A 46 -4.20 -3.03 -6.65
N ALA A 47 -4.42 -2.93 -7.95
CA ALA A 47 -5.38 -2.00 -8.51
C ALA A 47 -6.82 -2.52 -8.33
N TYR A 48 -7.82 -1.65 -8.47
CA TYR A 48 -9.23 -2.00 -8.40
C TYR A 48 -9.59 -3.25 -9.20
N SER A 49 -9.15 -3.31 -10.48
CA SER A 49 -9.45 -4.43 -11.36
C SER A 49 -8.82 -5.74 -10.89
N ASP A 50 -7.63 -5.68 -10.30
CA ASP A 50 -6.93 -6.86 -9.81
C ASP A 50 -7.60 -7.39 -8.53
N VAL A 51 -8.02 -6.52 -7.62
CA VAL A 51 -8.79 -6.89 -6.42
C VAL A 51 -10.15 -7.47 -6.80
N LYS A 52 -10.86 -6.85 -7.75
CA LYS A 52 -12.15 -7.35 -8.25
C LYS A 52 -12.07 -8.76 -8.84
N ASN A 53 -10.94 -9.09 -9.46
CA ASN A 53 -10.74 -10.40 -10.09
C ASN A 53 -10.04 -11.41 -9.17
N LEU A 54 -9.65 -11.01 -7.95
CA LEU A 54 -8.96 -11.88 -7.00
C LEU A 54 -9.87 -13.02 -6.57
N THR A 55 -9.35 -14.25 -6.66
CA THR A 55 -10.03 -15.48 -6.26
C THR A 55 -9.26 -16.18 -5.13
N GLU A 56 -9.93 -17.09 -4.43
CA GLU A 56 -9.29 -17.92 -3.39
C GLU A 56 -8.10 -18.71 -3.94
N ASP A 57 -8.12 -19.10 -5.23
CA ASP A 57 -7.03 -19.83 -5.88
C ASP A 57 -5.73 -19.01 -6.01
N ASN A 58 -5.85 -17.68 -5.94
CA ASN A 58 -4.69 -16.79 -5.93
C ASN A 58 -4.00 -16.75 -4.56
N LEU A 59 -4.65 -17.22 -3.50
CA LEU A 59 -4.11 -17.23 -2.15
C LEU A 59 -3.39 -18.55 -1.90
N GLN A 60 -2.06 -18.51 -1.81
CA GLN A 60 -1.24 -19.72 -1.68
C GLN A 60 -0.20 -19.55 -0.58
N THR A 61 0.00 -20.62 0.19
CA THR A 61 1.19 -20.71 1.05
C THR A 61 2.39 -21.00 0.17
N PHE A 62 3.42 -20.14 0.24
CA PHE A 62 4.56 -20.21 -0.63
C PHE A 62 5.80 -20.77 0.09
N PHE A 63 6.98 -20.76 -0.56
CA PHE A 63 8.21 -21.40 -0.08
C PHE A 63 8.67 -20.98 1.32
N ASP A 64 8.31 -19.77 1.76
CA ASP A 64 8.67 -19.21 3.08
C ASP A 64 7.64 -19.52 4.19
N GLY A 65 6.63 -20.34 3.91
CA GLY A 65 5.56 -20.70 4.84
C GLY A 65 4.51 -19.58 5.05
N ASN A 66 4.62 -18.44 4.38
CA ASN A 66 3.69 -17.35 4.47
C ASN A 66 2.62 -17.41 3.38
N LEU A 67 1.51 -16.71 3.61
CA LEU A 67 0.45 -16.55 2.64
C LEU A 67 0.82 -15.47 1.62
N TRP A 68 0.71 -15.81 0.34
CA TRP A 68 0.99 -14.93 -0.78
C TRP A 68 -0.21 -14.81 -1.70
N ILE A 69 -0.32 -13.68 -2.39
CA ILE A 69 -1.15 -13.54 -3.58
C ILE A 69 -0.27 -13.83 -4.79
N ILE A 70 -0.64 -14.86 -5.54
CA ILE A 70 0.02 -15.23 -6.79
C ILE A 70 -0.92 -14.89 -7.93
N THR A 71 -0.60 -13.86 -8.69
CA THR A 71 -1.50 -13.33 -9.72
C THR A 71 -0.73 -12.71 -10.89
N ARG A 72 -1.49 -12.36 -11.94
CA ARG A 72 -1.01 -11.55 -13.06
C ARG A 72 -1.83 -10.28 -13.17
N ARG A 73 -1.16 -9.17 -13.35
CA ARG A 73 -1.81 -7.86 -13.55
C ARG A 73 -2.63 -7.87 -14.83
N LYS A 74 -3.91 -7.55 -14.71
CA LYS A 74 -4.84 -7.51 -15.85
C LYS A 74 -4.38 -6.55 -16.95
N LYS A 75 -3.85 -5.39 -16.57
CA LYS A 75 -3.44 -4.33 -17.52
C LYS A 75 -2.16 -4.66 -18.30
N THR A 76 -1.19 -5.29 -17.67
CA THR A 76 0.15 -5.50 -18.25
C THR A 76 0.48 -6.96 -18.51
N ASN A 77 -0.37 -7.88 -18.07
CA ASN A 77 -0.15 -9.33 -18.04
C ASN A 77 1.17 -9.73 -17.34
N THR A 78 1.69 -8.84 -16.48
CA THR A 78 2.92 -9.06 -15.71
C THR A 78 2.59 -9.83 -14.45
N GLU A 79 3.42 -10.79 -14.12
CA GLU A 79 3.34 -11.53 -12.87
C GLU A 79 3.54 -10.60 -11.67
N SER A 80 2.69 -10.75 -10.66
CA SER A 80 2.73 -9.98 -9.42
C SER A 80 2.49 -10.93 -8.24
N ASN A 81 3.56 -11.24 -7.53
CA ASN A 81 3.56 -12.12 -6.38
C ASN A 81 3.76 -11.28 -5.13
N ILE A 82 2.77 -11.26 -4.25
CA ILE A 82 2.72 -10.35 -3.11
C ILE A 82 2.63 -11.17 -1.83
N ARG A 83 3.67 -11.10 -0.99
CA ARG A 83 3.60 -11.64 0.36
C ARG A 83 2.65 -10.79 1.19
N LEU A 84 1.66 -11.42 1.79
CA LEU A 84 0.67 -10.73 2.60
C LEU A 84 1.22 -10.36 3.97
N LEU A 85 1.12 -9.09 4.30
CA LEU A 85 1.31 -8.55 5.64
C LEU A 85 0.06 -8.84 6.50
N ASP A 86 0.13 -8.56 7.81
CA ASP A 86 -0.97 -8.89 8.74
C ASP A 86 -2.26 -8.14 8.46
N VAL A 87 -2.17 -6.85 8.09
CA VAL A 87 -3.35 -6.03 7.78
C VAL A 87 -4.17 -6.61 6.63
N PRO A 88 -3.63 -6.85 5.43
CA PRO A 88 -4.39 -7.46 4.36
C PRO A 88 -4.87 -8.87 4.67
N ARG A 89 -4.13 -9.66 5.45
CA ARG A 89 -4.59 -10.99 5.91
C ARG A 89 -5.85 -10.89 6.77
N LYS A 90 -5.88 -9.98 7.73
CA LYS A 90 -7.05 -9.74 8.58
C LYS A 90 -8.26 -9.27 7.77
N ILE A 91 -8.05 -8.45 6.75
CA ILE A 91 -9.12 -8.00 5.86
C ILE A 91 -9.70 -9.17 5.06
N ILE A 92 -8.85 -10.04 4.50
CA ILE A 92 -9.31 -11.27 3.82
C ILE A 92 -10.16 -12.11 4.75
N GLU A 93 -9.68 -12.36 5.98
CA GLU A 93 -10.38 -13.16 6.97
C GLU A 93 -11.76 -12.58 7.33
N LYS A 94 -11.83 -11.25 7.50
CA LYS A 94 -13.09 -10.53 7.80
C LYS A 94 -14.17 -10.75 6.75
N TYR A 95 -13.81 -10.83 5.48
CA TYR A 95 -14.76 -10.95 4.36
C TYR A 95 -14.89 -12.38 3.82
N LYS A 96 -14.23 -13.35 4.42
CA LYS A 96 -14.28 -14.74 4.03
C LYS A 96 -15.71 -15.29 4.05
N GLY A 97 -16.09 -15.95 2.97
CA GLY A 97 -17.42 -16.55 2.82
C GLY A 97 -18.57 -15.57 2.53
N MET A 98 -18.27 -14.28 2.32
CA MET A 98 -19.29 -13.27 1.96
C MET A 98 -19.57 -13.19 0.45
N THR A 99 -18.87 -13.99 -0.36
CA THR A 99 -19.05 -14.09 -1.80
C THR A 99 -19.55 -15.47 -2.19
N ARG A 100 -20.26 -15.57 -3.31
CA ARG A 100 -20.83 -16.85 -3.79
C ARG A 100 -19.99 -17.53 -4.89
N ASP A 101 -18.98 -16.85 -5.43
CA ASP A 101 -18.30 -17.18 -6.68
C ASP A 101 -16.78 -17.23 -6.54
N ASN A 102 -16.26 -17.98 -5.61
CA ASN A 102 -14.79 -18.11 -5.38
C ASN A 102 -13.98 -16.78 -5.33
N LYS A 103 -14.68 -15.64 -5.28
CA LYS A 103 -14.06 -14.32 -5.14
C LYS A 103 -13.64 -14.09 -3.68
N VAL A 104 -12.51 -13.42 -3.49
CA VAL A 104 -12.04 -13.06 -2.14
C VAL A 104 -12.90 -11.96 -1.52
N PHE A 105 -13.36 -11.01 -2.31
CA PHE A 105 -14.12 -9.86 -1.82
C PHE A 105 -15.42 -9.58 -2.60
N PRO A 106 -16.48 -9.13 -1.91
CA PRO A 106 -17.71 -8.63 -2.54
C PRO A 106 -17.49 -7.20 -3.08
N MET A 107 -16.68 -7.07 -4.14
CA MET A 107 -16.17 -5.80 -4.66
C MET A 107 -17.27 -4.92 -5.27
N PRO A 108 -17.57 -3.73 -4.72
CA PRO A 108 -18.49 -2.76 -5.32
C PRO A 108 -17.96 -2.22 -6.65
N SER A 109 -18.80 -1.54 -7.43
CA SER A 109 -18.35 -0.86 -8.65
C SER A 109 -17.29 0.21 -8.35
N ASN A 110 -16.43 0.50 -9.32
CA ASN A 110 -15.41 1.54 -9.15
C ASN A 110 -16.03 2.91 -8.84
N THR A 111 -17.14 3.23 -9.49
CA THR A 111 -17.90 4.46 -9.22
C THR A 111 -18.41 4.52 -7.79
N THR A 112 -18.93 3.41 -7.27
CA THR A 112 -19.40 3.30 -5.88
C THR A 112 -18.22 3.46 -4.92
N CYS A 113 -17.11 2.79 -5.16
CA CYS A 113 -15.89 2.94 -4.35
C CYS A 113 -15.44 4.40 -4.28
N ASN A 114 -15.36 5.09 -5.41
CA ASN A 114 -14.91 6.48 -5.46
C ASN A 114 -15.88 7.45 -4.75
N LYS A 115 -17.19 7.24 -4.88
CA LYS A 115 -18.19 8.01 -4.13
C LYS A 115 -18.06 7.82 -2.62
N LYS A 116 -17.92 6.58 -2.17
CA LYS A 116 -17.76 6.25 -0.75
C LYS A 116 -16.44 6.77 -0.19
N LEU A 117 -15.34 6.68 -0.94
CA LEU A 117 -14.04 7.24 -0.54
C LEU A 117 -14.09 8.74 -0.33
N LYS A 118 -14.86 9.48 -1.15
CA LYS A 118 -15.07 10.90 -0.94
C LYS A 118 -15.72 11.17 0.42
N THR A 119 -16.79 10.45 0.74
CA THR A 119 -17.47 10.55 2.05
C THR A 119 -16.55 10.15 3.20
N ILE A 120 -15.78 9.09 3.04
CA ILE A 120 -14.80 8.64 4.05
C ILE A 120 -13.76 9.72 4.31
N ALA A 121 -13.21 10.35 3.28
CA ALA A 121 -12.26 11.46 3.42
C ALA A 121 -12.87 12.63 4.19
N GLU A 122 -14.11 13.01 3.88
CA GLU A 122 -14.86 14.08 4.58
C GLU A 122 -15.05 13.72 6.06
N LEU A 123 -15.45 12.49 6.38
CA LEU A 123 -15.63 12.01 7.75
C LEU A 123 -14.30 12.02 8.54
N CYS A 124 -13.19 11.74 7.87
CA CYS A 124 -11.85 11.77 8.46
C CYS A 124 -11.26 13.19 8.57
N GLY A 125 -11.97 14.22 8.10
CA GLY A 125 -11.46 15.59 8.06
C GLY A 125 -10.30 15.80 7.09
N ILE A 126 -10.17 14.96 6.08
CA ILE A 126 -9.08 14.97 5.12
C ILE A 126 -9.53 15.68 3.85
N LYS A 127 -8.82 16.75 3.49
CA LYS A 127 -9.15 17.59 2.33
C LYS A 127 -8.71 17.02 0.98
N SER A 128 -7.96 15.92 0.98
CA SER A 128 -7.45 15.28 -0.24
C SER A 128 -8.57 14.56 -1.02
N ARG A 129 -8.48 14.60 -2.34
CA ARG A 129 -9.39 13.87 -3.21
C ARG A 129 -8.93 12.42 -3.34
N TRP A 130 -9.66 11.50 -2.72
CA TRP A 130 -9.34 10.07 -2.83
C TRP A 130 -10.17 9.39 -3.90
N THR A 131 -9.46 8.77 -4.84
CA THR A 131 -9.99 7.75 -5.73
C THR A 131 -9.38 6.42 -5.35
N TYR A 132 -9.96 5.30 -5.78
CA TYR A 132 -9.42 3.98 -5.45
C TYR A 132 -7.96 3.80 -5.93
N HIS A 133 -7.59 4.47 -7.02
CA HIS A 133 -6.22 4.43 -7.55
C HIS A 133 -5.16 5.00 -6.59
N VAL A 134 -5.55 5.93 -5.72
CA VAL A 134 -4.67 6.51 -4.69
C VAL A 134 -4.13 5.43 -3.74
N ALA A 135 -4.86 4.35 -3.49
CA ALA A 135 -4.39 3.24 -2.68
C ALA A 135 -3.09 2.62 -3.21
N ARG A 136 -3.00 2.44 -4.53
CA ARG A 136 -1.81 1.88 -5.17
C ARG A 136 -0.61 2.85 -5.12
N HIS A 137 -0.84 4.14 -5.29
CA HIS A 137 0.19 5.16 -5.10
C HIS A 137 0.69 5.20 -3.65
N SER A 138 -0.22 5.04 -2.70
CA SER A 138 0.10 4.97 -1.27
C SER A 138 0.88 3.71 -0.91
N ALA A 139 0.59 2.58 -1.54
CA ALA A 139 1.39 1.37 -1.40
C ALA A 139 2.85 1.62 -1.81
N ALA A 140 3.06 2.23 -2.98
CA ALA A 140 4.41 2.54 -3.45
C ALA A 140 5.13 3.52 -2.53
N THR A 141 4.49 4.61 -2.16
CA THR A 141 5.13 5.73 -1.44
C THR A 141 5.13 5.50 0.07
N THR A 142 3.96 5.38 0.69
CA THR A 142 3.80 5.37 2.15
C THR A 142 4.20 4.05 2.77
N VAL A 143 3.81 2.93 2.15
CA VAL A 143 4.02 1.60 2.74
C VAL A 143 5.38 1.02 2.36
N LEU A 144 5.79 1.10 1.09
CA LEU A 144 6.99 0.43 0.61
C LEU A 144 8.24 1.33 0.61
N LEU A 145 8.28 2.36 -0.22
CA LEU A 145 9.49 3.18 -0.40
C LEU A 145 9.90 3.92 0.88
N SER A 146 8.95 4.51 1.62
CA SER A 146 9.27 5.21 2.87
C SER A 146 9.76 4.29 3.99
N ASN A 147 9.48 2.99 3.90
CA ASN A 147 10.00 1.97 4.83
C ASN A 147 11.24 1.24 4.29
N GLY A 148 11.90 1.78 3.26
CA GLY A 148 13.20 1.30 2.80
C GLY A 148 13.15 0.11 1.86
N VAL A 149 11.98 -0.25 1.32
CA VAL A 149 11.91 -1.29 0.29
C VAL A 149 12.57 -0.76 -1.00
N PRO A 150 13.56 -1.46 -1.57
CA PRO A 150 14.24 -1.02 -2.78
C PRO A 150 13.27 -0.80 -3.95
N ILE A 151 13.55 0.21 -4.77
CA ILE A 151 12.65 0.59 -5.88
C ILE A 151 12.45 -0.54 -6.90
N GLU A 152 13.45 -1.37 -7.10
CA GLU A 152 13.38 -2.56 -7.97
C GLU A 152 12.37 -3.57 -7.43
N THR A 153 12.38 -3.80 -6.11
CA THR A 153 11.41 -4.65 -5.43
C THR A 153 10.00 -4.07 -5.51
N VAL A 154 9.85 -2.75 -5.28
CA VAL A 154 8.56 -2.05 -5.41
C VAL A 154 8.03 -2.17 -6.84
N SER A 155 8.88 -1.94 -7.84
CA SER A 155 8.53 -2.07 -9.26
C SER A 155 8.00 -3.47 -9.58
N ARG A 156 8.65 -4.51 -9.06
CA ARG A 156 8.25 -5.90 -9.24
C ARG A 156 6.92 -6.21 -8.55
N LEU A 157 6.76 -5.79 -7.28
CA LEU A 157 5.52 -5.97 -6.53
C LEU A 157 4.32 -5.30 -7.21
N LEU A 158 4.52 -4.11 -7.77
CA LEU A 158 3.50 -3.40 -8.50
C LEU A 158 3.25 -3.97 -9.91
N GLY A 159 4.07 -4.91 -10.38
CA GLY A 159 3.97 -5.47 -11.73
C GLY A 159 4.20 -4.42 -12.82
N HIS A 160 5.15 -3.51 -12.60
CA HIS A 160 5.58 -2.56 -13.62
C HIS A 160 6.55 -3.25 -14.60
N THR A 161 6.34 -3.06 -15.90
CA THR A 161 7.23 -3.57 -16.95
C THR A 161 8.49 -2.73 -17.07
N ASN A 162 8.47 -1.48 -16.60
CA ASN A 162 9.57 -0.54 -16.62
C ASN A 162 9.71 0.17 -15.27
N ILE A 163 10.90 0.13 -14.70
CA ILE A 163 11.21 0.77 -13.41
C ILE A 163 10.96 2.29 -13.42
N LYS A 164 11.08 2.95 -14.57
CA LYS A 164 10.76 4.38 -14.70
C LYS A 164 9.35 4.71 -14.25
N THR A 165 8.40 3.79 -14.40
CA THR A 165 7.02 3.96 -13.90
C THR A 165 6.98 4.03 -12.37
N THR A 166 7.92 3.39 -11.68
CA THR A 166 8.03 3.43 -10.21
C THR A 166 8.81 4.65 -9.73
N GLN A 167 9.76 5.15 -10.51
CA GLN A 167 10.61 6.28 -10.14
C GLN A 167 9.84 7.57 -9.86
N ILE A 168 8.63 7.72 -10.41
CA ILE A 168 7.76 8.87 -10.10
C ILE A 168 7.41 8.98 -8.61
N TYR A 169 7.48 7.87 -7.86
CA TYR A 169 7.22 7.83 -6.42
C TYR A 169 8.46 8.03 -5.57
N ALA A 170 9.65 7.93 -6.16
CA ALA A 170 10.92 7.99 -5.45
C ALA A 170 11.46 9.42 -5.39
N LYS A 171 10.98 10.20 -4.40
CA LYS A 171 11.62 11.47 -4.05
C LYS A 171 12.64 11.22 -2.95
N ILE A 172 13.92 11.26 -3.31
CA ILE A 172 15.01 11.15 -2.34
C ILE A 172 15.23 12.52 -1.70
N THR A 173 14.98 12.62 -0.41
CA THR A 173 15.22 13.82 0.39
C THR A 173 16.45 13.63 1.29
N ALA A 174 17.04 14.72 1.77
CA ALA A 174 18.12 14.66 2.77
C ALA A 174 17.67 13.89 4.03
N GLN A 175 16.42 14.04 4.43
CA GLN A 175 15.83 13.30 5.55
C GLN A 175 15.80 11.79 5.27
N LYS A 176 15.42 11.36 4.06
CA LYS A 176 15.44 9.95 3.67
C LYS A 176 16.87 9.39 3.67
N ILE A 177 17.84 10.13 3.16
CA ILE A 177 19.24 9.74 3.20
C ILE A 177 19.70 9.53 4.65
N SER A 178 19.37 10.47 5.55
CA SER A 178 19.73 10.36 6.98
C SER A 178 19.14 9.11 7.62
N GLN A 179 17.87 8.81 7.37
CA GLN A 179 17.20 7.61 7.89
C GLN A 179 17.85 6.32 7.37
N ASP A 180 18.17 6.26 6.08
CA ASP A 180 18.80 5.08 5.48
C ASP A 180 20.21 4.87 6.03
N MET A 181 20.98 5.95 6.25
CA MET A 181 22.31 5.90 6.85
C MET A 181 22.26 5.48 8.32
N GLU A 182 21.23 5.89 9.07
CA GLU A 182 21.03 5.43 10.45
C GLU A 182 20.79 3.91 10.51
N ILE A 183 19.94 3.39 9.65
CA ILE A 183 19.69 1.95 9.53
C ILE A 183 20.97 1.21 9.16
N LEU A 184 21.75 1.75 8.22
CA LEU A 184 23.02 1.17 7.81
C LEU A 184 24.03 1.15 8.96
N SER A 185 24.15 2.26 9.70
CA SER A 185 25.03 2.38 10.86
C SER A 185 24.75 1.28 11.89
N HIS A 186 23.47 1.07 12.24
CA HIS A 186 23.10 -0.01 13.15
C HIS A 186 23.48 -1.41 12.63
N ARG A 187 23.34 -1.65 11.33
CA ARG A 187 23.72 -2.94 10.71
C ARG A 187 25.24 -3.18 10.69
N LEU A 188 26.03 -2.11 10.65
CA LEU A 188 27.49 -2.16 10.57
C LEU A 188 28.18 -1.98 11.93
N GLU A 189 27.44 -1.80 13.03
CA GLU A 189 27.98 -1.39 14.33
C GLU A 189 29.15 -2.24 14.80
N ASP A 190 29.03 -3.57 14.74
CA ASP A 190 30.09 -4.49 15.15
C ASP A 190 31.31 -4.45 14.22
N MET A 191 31.08 -4.32 12.92
CA MET A 191 32.12 -4.22 11.90
C MET A 191 32.89 -2.91 12.05
N GLU A 192 32.20 -1.78 12.23
CA GLU A 192 32.80 -0.46 12.43
C GLU A 192 33.64 -0.38 13.70
N LYS A 193 33.16 -0.96 14.84
CA LYS A 193 33.92 -1.06 16.08
C LYS A 193 35.26 -1.77 15.88
N ASN A 194 35.26 -2.89 15.19
CA ASN A 194 36.48 -3.64 14.91
C ASN A 194 37.46 -2.88 14.02
N ILE A 195 36.94 -2.19 12.99
CA ILE A 195 37.79 -1.40 12.09
C ILE A 195 38.32 -0.14 12.80
N CYS A 196 37.50 0.57 13.55
CA CYS A 196 37.91 1.76 14.28
C CYS A 196 39.00 1.44 15.31
N ASN A 197 38.93 0.29 15.98
CA ASN A 197 39.99 -0.17 16.91
C ASN A 197 41.31 -0.48 16.17
N ALA A 198 41.28 -0.84 14.91
CA ALA A 198 42.47 -1.11 14.11
C ALA A 198 43.10 0.15 13.50
N ILE A 199 42.39 1.29 13.47
CA ILE A 199 42.87 2.58 12.93
C ILE A 199 43.71 3.36 13.96
N GLN A 200 43.71 2.97 15.24
CA GLN A 200 44.55 3.55 16.30
C GLN A 200 45.99 3.03 16.21
#